data_40550719736d9df899d8e6b0f6dd07fc
#
_entry.id   40550719736d9df899d8e6b0f6dd07fc
#
_cell.length_a   1.000
_cell.length_b   1.000
_cell.length_c   1.000
_cell.angle_alpha   90.00
_cell.angle_beta   90.00
_cell.angle_gamma   90.00
#
_symmetry.space_group_name_H-M   'P 1'
#
loop_
_entity.id
_entity.type
_entity.pdbx_description
1 polymer ?
#
loop_
_entity_poly.entity_id
_entity_poly.type
_entity_poly.pdbx_seq_one_letter_code
_entity_poly.pdbx_strand_id
1 'polypeptide(L)'
;MAAKTATAKSIQRSPCVVSNVLEIIGDRWTLLLIRDLLFFNKHEYKEFLASPENIATNILADRLKKLLNEGLVDEIIHPENKSRKLYYLTSKGKDLMPILLEIIKWGAAYLPETKEMILIFERVRKDPELLKKQVLESLEQWEQQMLKANGTTWFRQHTP
;
A
#
# COMPACT_ATOMS: atom_id res chain seq x y z
N MET A 1 14.89 28.96 -7.42
CA MET A 1 13.71 29.07 -6.52
C MET A 1 13.34 27.67 -6.08
N ALA A 2 13.59 27.33 -4.82
CA ALA A 2 13.36 26.00 -4.28
C ALA A 2 11.86 25.79 -4.04
N ALA A 3 11.31 24.74 -4.63
CA ALA A 3 9.95 24.29 -4.36
C ALA A 3 9.88 23.79 -2.92
N LYS A 4 9.14 24.52 -2.08
CA LYS A 4 8.79 24.11 -0.72
C LYS A 4 7.94 22.86 -0.81
N THR A 5 8.52 21.72 -0.46
CA THR A 5 7.78 20.53 -0.05
C THR A 5 6.96 20.91 1.19
N ALA A 6 5.67 21.09 1.01
CA ALA A 6 4.75 21.27 2.13
C ALA A 6 4.64 19.93 2.85
N THR A 7 5.49 19.69 3.83
CA THR A 7 5.28 18.66 4.85
C THR A 7 3.97 19.01 5.55
N ALA A 8 2.92 18.26 5.29
CA ALA A 8 1.71 18.31 6.08
C ALA A 8 2.11 18.03 7.52
N LYS A 9 2.03 19.09 8.35
CA LYS A 9 2.33 19.05 9.78
C LYS A 9 1.28 18.15 10.40
N SER A 10 1.59 16.85 10.57
CA SER A 10 0.72 15.94 11.29
C SER A 10 0.52 16.54 12.67
N ILE A 11 -0.73 16.81 13.00
CA ILE A 11 -1.09 17.31 14.33
C ILE A 11 -0.79 16.17 15.29
N GLN A 12 0.37 16.21 15.94
CA GLN A 12 0.73 15.29 17.02
C GLN A 12 -0.23 15.54 18.18
N ARG A 13 -1.30 14.77 18.27
CA ARG A 13 -2.26 14.83 19.37
C ARG A 13 -1.71 14.23 20.65
N SER A 14 -0.66 13.43 20.57
CA SER A 14 -0.08 12.69 21.69
C SER A 14 1.44 12.57 21.54
N PRO A 15 2.23 12.53 22.62
CA PRO A 15 3.64 12.15 22.57
C PRO A 15 3.84 10.65 22.25
N CYS A 16 2.79 9.85 22.27
CA CYS A 16 2.84 8.42 22.00
C CYS A 16 2.99 8.15 20.50
N VAL A 17 4.09 7.50 20.09
CA VAL A 17 4.34 7.11 18.69
C VAL A 17 3.23 6.20 18.16
N VAL A 18 2.76 5.24 18.96
CA VAL A 18 1.69 4.33 18.55
C VAL A 18 0.41 5.10 18.24
N SER A 19 0.04 6.07 19.10
CA SER A 19 -1.14 6.91 18.87
C SER A 19 -1.02 7.67 17.54
N ASN A 20 0.12 8.27 17.27
CA ASN A 20 0.35 9.02 16.03
C ASN A 20 0.33 8.12 14.79
N VAL A 21 0.87 6.92 14.87
CA VAL A 21 0.81 5.92 13.78
C VAL A 21 -0.63 5.50 13.52
N LEU A 22 -1.43 5.27 14.55
CA LEU A 22 -2.84 4.90 14.42
C LEU A 22 -3.69 6.02 13.80
N GLU A 23 -3.34 7.29 13.93
CA GLU A 23 -4.00 8.38 13.18
C GLU A 23 -3.81 8.21 11.64
N ILE A 24 -2.70 7.62 11.22
CA ILE A 24 -2.40 7.41 9.81
C ILE A 24 -3.01 6.11 9.31
N ILE A 25 -2.73 4.97 9.99
CA ILE A 25 -3.06 3.63 9.52
C ILE A 25 -4.10 2.89 10.37
N GLY A 26 -4.63 3.51 11.42
CA GLY A 26 -5.48 2.83 12.41
C GLY A 26 -6.90 2.51 11.94
N ASP A 27 -7.30 2.97 10.77
CA ASP A 27 -8.59 2.59 10.20
C ASP A 27 -8.49 1.29 9.39
N ARG A 28 -9.57 0.52 9.37
CA ARG A 28 -9.66 -0.78 8.71
C ARG A 28 -9.23 -0.74 7.24
N TRP A 29 -9.66 0.27 6.50
CA TRP A 29 -9.54 0.31 5.06
C TRP A 29 -8.13 0.65 4.59
N THR A 30 -7.41 1.47 5.33
CA THR A 30 -6.02 1.83 5.01
C THR A 30 -5.13 0.61 4.91
N LEU A 31 -5.12 -0.26 5.91
CA LEU A 31 -4.29 -1.48 5.89
C LEU A 31 -4.79 -2.50 4.86
N LEU A 32 -6.09 -2.58 4.58
CA LEU A 32 -6.63 -3.46 3.54
C LEU A 32 -6.20 -3.01 2.14
N LEU A 33 -6.17 -1.72 1.84
CA LEU A 33 -5.70 -1.20 0.56
C LEU A 33 -4.18 -1.44 0.38
N ILE A 34 -3.40 -1.24 1.45
CA ILE A 34 -1.96 -1.54 1.42
C ILE A 34 -1.72 -3.04 1.22
N ARG A 35 -2.50 -3.91 1.88
CA ARG A 35 -2.50 -5.36 1.64
C ARG A 35 -2.76 -5.70 0.16
N ASP A 36 -3.77 -5.09 -0.43
CA ASP A 36 -4.18 -5.33 -1.80
C ASP A 36 -3.07 -4.94 -2.79
N LEU A 37 -2.40 -3.82 -2.54
CA LEU A 37 -1.23 -3.40 -3.31
C LEU A 37 -0.02 -4.33 -3.11
N LEU A 38 0.25 -4.78 -1.88
CA LEU A 38 1.41 -5.61 -1.56
C LEU A 38 1.26 -7.05 -2.08
N PHE A 39 0.11 -7.68 -1.83
CA PHE A 39 -0.03 -9.13 -1.96
C PHE A 39 -0.96 -9.58 -3.07
N PHE A 40 -1.86 -8.72 -3.56
CA PHE A 40 -2.86 -9.08 -4.56
C PHE A 40 -2.67 -8.37 -5.90
N ASN A 41 -1.59 -7.61 -6.06
CA ASN A 41 -1.24 -6.90 -7.31
C ASN A 41 -2.42 -6.06 -7.86
N LYS A 42 -3.17 -5.42 -6.96
CA LYS A 42 -4.27 -4.52 -7.32
C LYS A 42 -3.75 -3.10 -7.41
N HIS A 43 -4.01 -2.46 -8.53
CA HIS A 43 -3.51 -1.12 -8.82
C HIS A 43 -4.59 -0.17 -9.33
N GLU A 44 -5.75 -0.69 -9.79
CA GLU A 44 -6.84 0.14 -10.29
C GLU A 44 -7.97 0.29 -9.26
N TYR A 45 -8.65 1.43 -9.32
CA TYR A 45 -9.80 1.73 -8.45
C TYR A 45 -10.86 0.62 -8.46
N LYS A 46 -11.20 0.08 -9.66
CA LYS A 46 -12.17 -0.99 -9.81
C LYS A 46 -11.74 -2.30 -9.14
N GLU A 47 -10.42 -2.56 -9.07
CA GLU A 47 -9.88 -3.78 -8.45
C GLU A 47 -10.01 -3.74 -6.93
N PHE A 48 -9.83 -2.55 -6.33
CA PHE A 48 -10.08 -2.37 -4.91
C PHE A 48 -11.57 -2.52 -4.57
N LEU A 49 -12.49 -2.01 -5.42
CA LEU A 49 -13.93 -2.20 -5.23
C LEU A 49 -14.35 -3.66 -5.30
N ALA A 50 -13.65 -4.48 -6.10
CA ALA A 50 -13.91 -5.91 -6.24
C ALA A 50 -13.37 -6.76 -5.08
N SER A 51 -12.75 -6.14 -4.07
CA SER A 51 -12.27 -6.85 -2.88
C SER A 51 -13.44 -7.41 -2.06
N PRO A 52 -13.28 -8.61 -1.48
CA PRO A 52 -14.37 -9.31 -0.78
C PRO A 52 -14.91 -8.54 0.44
N GLU A 53 -14.15 -7.61 0.96
CA GLU A 53 -14.57 -6.75 2.08
C GLU A 53 -15.61 -5.69 1.69
N ASN A 54 -15.93 -5.52 0.40
CA ASN A 54 -16.98 -4.66 -0.14
C ASN A 54 -16.88 -3.19 0.34
N ILE A 55 -15.74 -2.56 0.09
CA ILE A 55 -15.55 -1.14 0.40
C ILE A 55 -16.51 -0.27 -0.42
N ALA A 56 -17.18 0.69 0.23
CA ALA A 56 -18.03 1.65 -0.47
C ALA A 56 -17.18 2.65 -1.28
N THR A 57 -17.71 3.08 -2.43
CA THR A 57 -17.00 3.96 -3.38
C THR A 57 -16.50 5.26 -2.75
N ASN A 58 -17.33 5.91 -1.94
CA ASN A 58 -16.98 7.15 -1.23
C ASN A 58 -15.86 6.92 -0.20
N ILE A 59 -15.87 5.78 0.49
CA ILE A 59 -14.84 5.41 1.45
C ILE A 59 -13.52 5.12 0.71
N LEU A 60 -13.56 4.36 -0.38
CA LEU A 60 -12.38 4.08 -1.19
C LEU A 60 -11.72 5.36 -1.69
N ALA A 61 -12.51 6.29 -2.25
CA ALA A 61 -12.01 7.56 -2.74
C ALA A 61 -11.33 8.39 -1.63
N ASP A 62 -11.95 8.45 -0.46
CA ASP A 62 -11.41 9.15 0.71
C ASP A 62 -10.10 8.50 1.20
N ARG A 63 -10.06 7.17 1.28
CA ARG A 63 -8.87 6.44 1.73
C ARG A 63 -7.70 6.54 0.75
N LEU A 64 -7.94 6.43 -0.54
CA LEU A 64 -6.89 6.65 -1.56
C LEU A 64 -6.33 8.06 -1.47
N LYS A 65 -7.20 9.09 -1.31
CA LYS A 65 -6.76 10.46 -1.09
C LYS A 65 -5.91 10.61 0.18
N LYS A 66 -6.31 9.96 1.28
CA LYS A 66 -5.53 9.94 2.52
C LYS A 66 -4.16 9.30 2.30
N LEU A 67 -4.10 8.14 1.66
CA LEU A 67 -2.85 7.42 1.37
C LEU A 67 -1.88 8.25 0.51
N LEU A 68 -2.41 8.96 -0.50
CA LEU A 68 -1.65 9.90 -1.33
C LEU A 68 -1.11 11.07 -0.48
N ASN A 69 -1.95 11.70 0.34
CA ASN A 69 -1.56 12.83 1.18
C ASN A 69 -0.51 12.45 2.24
N GLU A 70 -0.58 11.23 2.77
CA GLU A 70 0.39 10.69 3.73
C GLU A 70 1.68 10.21 3.05
N GLY A 71 1.72 10.21 1.72
CA GLY A 71 2.88 9.74 0.95
C GLY A 71 3.13 8.24 1.10
N LEU A 72 2.11 7.45 1.38
CA LEU A 72 2.17 5.98 1.45
C LEU A 72 1.96 5.35 0.08
N VAL A 73 1.19 6.01 -0.75
CA VAL A 73 0.83 5.61 -2.12
C VAL A 73 1.11 6.79 -3.04
N ASP A 74 1.46 6.50 -4.27
CA ASP A 74 1.51 7.45 -5.38
C ASP A 74 0.65 6.96 -6.53
N GLU A 75 0.38 7.81 -7.52
CA GLU A 75 -0.47 7.48 -8.66
C GLU A 75 0.17 7.87 -9.99
N ILE A 76 -0.09 7.08 -11.02
CA ILE A 76 0.24 7.39 -12.41
C ILE A 76 -0.99 7.24 -13.30
N ILE A 77 -1.00 7.91 -14.42
CA ILE A 77 -2.03 7.72 -15.44
C ILE A 77 -1.80 6.36 -16.10
N HIS A 78 -2.88 5.60 -16.32
CA HIS A 78 -2.80 4.30 -16.99
C HIS A 78 -2.27 4.49 -18.43
N PRO A 79 -1.22 3.75 -18.86
CA PRO A 79 -0.58 3.97 -20.18
C PRO A 79 -1.54 3.85 -21.36
N GLU A 80 -2.47 2.90 -21.30
CA GLU A 80 -3.41 2.62 -22.39
C GLU A 80 -4.75 3.34 -22.24
N ASN A 81 -5.04 3.93 -21.07
CA ASN A 81 -6.32 4.61 -20.82
C ASN A 81 -6.15 5.84 -19.92
N LYS A 82 -6.00 6.99 -20.54
CA LYS A 82 -5.75 8.27 -19.85
C LYS A 82 -6.84 8.72 -18.87
N SER A 83 -8.02 8.08 -18.89
CA SER A 83 -9.09 8.36 -17.92
C SER A 83 -8.94 7.56 -16.62
N ARG A 84 -8.01 6.62 -16.56
CA ARG A 84 -7.75 5.77 -15.40
C ARG A 84 -6.44 6.12 -14.73
N LYS A 85 -6.38 5.84 -13.44
CA LYS A 85 -5.17 5.95 -12.62
C LYS A 85 -4.77 4.58 -12.12
N LEU A 86 -3.47 4.38 -11.99
CA LEU A 86 -2.85 3.26 -11.32
C LEU A 86 -2.21 3.76 -10.03
N TYR A 87 -2.42 3.04 -8.95
CA TYR A 87 -1.87 3.33 -7.63
C TYR A 87 -0.75 2.37 -7.30
N TYR A 88 0.29 2.86 -6.65
CA TYR A 88 1.43 2.04 -6.22
C TYR A 88 2.02 2.55 -4.91
N LEU A 89 2.71 1.67 -4.19
CA LEU A 89 3.30 1.99 -2.89
C LEU A 89 4.60 2.78 -3.06
N THR A 90 4.72 3.87 -2.33
CA THR A 90 6.02 4.53 -2.13
C THR A 90 6.94 3.67 -1.24
N SER A 91 8.22 4.04 -1.09
CA SER A 91 9.12 3.38 -0.13
C SER A 91 8.51 3.38 1.28
N LYS A 92 7.94 4.52 1.73
CA LYS A 92 7.23 4.64 3.01
C LYS A 92 6.03 3.68 3.12
N GLY A 93 5.29 3.48 2.03
CA GLY A 93 4.18 2.53 1.99
C GLY A 93 4.65 1.08 2.06
N LYS A 94 5.73 0.72 1.35
CA LYS A 94 6.35 -0.62 1.39
C LYS A 94 6.89 -0.98 2.79
N ASP A 95 7.36 0.01 3.55
CA ASP A 95 7.84 -0.16 4.92
C ASP A 95 6.73 -0.56 5.92
N LEU A 96 5.46 -0.52 5.53
CA LEU A 96 4.34 -1.07 6.32
C LEU A 96 4.20 -2.60 6.18
N MET A 97 4.91 -3.24 5.26
CA MET A 97 4.82 -4.70 5.07
C MET A 97 5.13 -5.50 6.34
N PRO A 98 6.18 -5.21 7.14
CA PRO A 98 6.43 -5.92 8.38
C PRO A 98 5.26 -5.86 9.36
N ILE A 99 4.56 -4.73 9.45
CA ILE A 99 3.37 -4.57 10.29
C ILE A 99 2.26 -5.52 9.82
N LEU A 100 1.99 -5.57 8.50
CA LEU A 100 0.99 -6.49 7.95
C LEU A 100 1.37 -7.97 8.17
N LEU A 101 2.66 -8.31 8.03
CA LEU A 101 3.12 -9.67 8.30
C LEU A 101 2.89 -10.08 9.77
N GLU A 102 3.13 -9.18 10.72
CA GLU A 102 2.85 -9.43 12.14
C GLU A 102 1.33 -9.53 12.43
N ILE A 103 0.50 -8.70 11.79
CA ILE A 103 -0.96 -8.83 11.85
C ILE A 103 -1.40 -10.20 11.33
N ILE A 104 -0.84 -10.66 10.20
CA ILE A 104 -1.14 -11.96 9.61
C ILE A 104 -0.74 -13.09 10.58
N LYS A 105 0.46 -13.06 11.18
CA LYS A 105 0.92 -14.03 12.15
C LYS A 105 0.02 -14.09 13.38
N TRP A 106 -0.35 -12.93 13.91
CA TRP A 106 -1.25 -12.84 15.05
C TRP A 106 -2.63 -13.40 14.70
N GLY A 107 -3.16 -13.01 13.53
CA GLY A 107 -4.45 -13.53 13.04
C GLY A 107 -4.45 -15.06 12.88
N ALA A 108 -3.37 -15.61 12.33
CA ALA A 108 -3.21 -17.08 12.19
C ALA A 108 -3.22 -17.83 13.53
N ALA A 109 -2.74 -17.19 14.60
CA ALA A 109 -2.69 -17.81 15.92
C ALA A 109 -4.05 -17.80 16.65
N TYR A 110 -4.91 -16.81 16.37
CA TYR A 110 -6.08 -16.53 17.19
C TYR A 110 -7.43 -16.49 16.45
N LEU A 111 -7.41 -16.41 15.11
CA LEU A 111 -8.63 -16.35 14.31
C LEU A 111 -8.86 -17.68 13.55
N PRO A 112 -10.12 -18.03 13.25
CA PRO A 112 -10.42 -19.18 12.42
C PRO A 112 -9.75 -19.04 11.04
N GLU A 113 -9.15 -20.14 10.55
CA GLU A 113 -8.54 -20.15 9.22
C GLU A 113 -9.59 -19.88 8.13
N THR A 114 -9.27 -18.95 7.24
CA THR A 114 -10.02 -18.74 6.01
C THR A 114 -9.23 -19.28 4.82
N LYS A 115 -9.91 -19.94 3.88
CA LYS A 115 -9.25 -20.59 2.74
C LYS A 115 -8.40 -19.65 1.90
N GLU A 116 -8.81 -18.39 1.79
CA GLU A 116 -8.13 -17.38 0.97
C GLU A 116 -6.80 -16.90 1.57
N MET A 117 -6.65 -16.98 2.89
CA MET A 117 -5.44 -16.54 3.59
C MET A 117 -4.40 -17.65 3.78
N ILE A 118 -4.79 -18.93 3.60
CA ILE A 118 -3.90 -20.08 3.87
C ILE A 118 -2.59 -19.99 3.08
N LEU A 119 -2.64 -19.60 1.81
CA LEU A 119 -1.43 -19.49 0.98
C LEU A 119 -0.45 -18.43 1.47
N ILE A 120 -0.96 -17.27 1.91
CA ILE A 120 -0.12 -16.21 2.48
C ILE A 120 0.39 -16.64 3.85
N PHE A 121 -0.46 -17.24 4.70
CA PHE A 121 -0.06 -17.77 6.00
C PHE A 121 1.08 -18.78 5.91
N GLU A 122 0.95 -19.77 5.03
CA GLU A 122 1.97 -20.79 4.86
C GLU A 122 3.32 -20.18 4.43
N ARG A 123 3.30 -19.19 3.52
CA ARG A 123 4.52 -18.49 3.07
C ARG A 123 5.11 -17.63 4.20
N VAL A 124 4.28 -16.90 4.95
CA VAL A 124 4.73 -16.09 6.09
C VAL A 124 5.32 -16.98 7.19
N ARG A 125 4.69 -18.13 7.46
CA ARG A 125 5.16 -19.07 8.49
C ARG A 125 6.47 -19.73 8.10
N LYS A 126 6.62 -20.10 6.83
CA LYS A 126 7.77 -20.85 6.32
C LYS A 126 9.03 -19.98 6.21
N ASP A 127 8.93 -18.85 5.57
CA ASP A 127 10.05 -17.92 5.36
C ASP A 127 9.53 -16.49 5.09
N PRO A 128 9.35 -15.68 6.14
CA PRO A 128 8.84 -14.32 6.00
C PRO A 128 9.81 -13.39 5.25
N GLU A 129 11.13 -13.62 5.37
CA GLU A 129 12.11 -12.77 4.68
C GLU A 129 12.15 -13.07 3.18
N LEU A 130 12.05 -14.35 2.81
CA LEU A 130 11.93 -14.72 1.39
C LEU A 130 10.64 -14.15 0.79
N LEU A 131 9.52 -14.24 1.51
CA LEU A 131 8.26 -13.65 1.06
C LEU A 131 8.38 -12.14 0.85
N LYS A 132 8.95 -11.43 1.82
CA LYS A 132 9.19 -9.99 1.74
C LYS A 132 10.02 -9.64 0.51
N LYS A 133 11.14 -10.33 0.29
CA LYS A 133 12.01 -10.14 -0.86
C LYS A 133 11.23 -10.33 -2.18
N GLN A 134 10.50 -11.43 -2.33
CA GLN A 134 9.74 -11.73 -3.54
C GLN A 134 8.65 -10.69 -3.82
N VAL A 135 7.95 -10.23 -2.79
CA VAL A 135 6.92 -9.19 -2.92
C VAL A 135 7.55 -7.88 -3.39
N LEU A 136 8.64 -7.43 -2.77
CA LEU A 136 9.33 -6.19 -3.15
C LEU A 136 9.86 -6.25 -4.57
N GLU A 137 10.50 -7.35 -4.97
CA GLU A 137 10.97 -7.56 -6.34
C GLU A 137 9.82 -7.50 -7.36
N SER A 138 8.68 -8.11 -7.06
CA SER A 138 7.50 -8.07 -7.92
C SER A 138 6.95 -6.64 -8.07
N LEU A 139 6.87 -5.88 -6.98
CA LEU A 139 6.42 -4.48 -7.02
C LEU A 139 7.37 -3.59 -7.83
N GLU A 140 8.67 -3.75 -7.64
CA GLU A 140 9.69 -3.00 -8.39
C GLU A 140 9.62 -3.30 -9.90
N GLN A 141 9.44 -4.57 -10.27
CA GLN A 141 9.29 -4.96 -11.68
C GLN A 141 8.04 -4.31 -12.30
N TRP A 142 6.91 -4.35 -11.60
CA TRP A 142 5.66 -3.72 -12.04
C TRP A 142 5.84 -2.20 -12.19
N GLU A 143 6.41 -1.54 -11.19
CA GLU A 143 6.66 -0.10 -11.21
C GLU A 143 7.56 0.31 -12.40
N GLN A 144 8.66 -0.41 -12.60
CA GLN A 144 9.56 -0.15 -13.73
C GLN A 144 8.86 -0.30 -15.07
N GLN A 145 8.01 -1.31 -15.22
CA GLN A 145 7.24 -1.54 -16.45
C GLN A 145 6.25 -0.39 -16.70
N MET A 146 5.49 0.01 -15.70
CA MET A 146 4.46 1.04 -15.82
C MET A 146 5.06 2.44 -16.01
N LEU A 147 6.13 2.76 -15.30
CA LEU A 147 6.84 4.05 -15.46
C LEU A 147 7.49 4.18 -16.83
N LYS A 148 8.08 3.11 -17.37
CA LYS A 148 8.59 3.10 -18.75
C LYS A 148 7.49 3.31 -19.77
N ALA A 149 6.35 2.64 -19.61
CA ALA A 149 5.21 2.78 -20.50
C ALA A 149 4.62 4.21 -20.51
N ASN A 150 4.75 4.94 -19.42
CA ASN A 150 4.32 6.35 -19.30
C ASN A 150 5.39 7.38 -19.72
N GLY A 151 6.56 6.95 -20.20
CA GLY A 151 7.65 7.86 -20.55
C GLY A 151 8.26 8.60 -19.34
N THR A 152 7.98 8.16 -18.14
CA THR A 152 8.49 8.73 -16.90
C THR A 152 9.77 8.01 -16.53
N THR A 153 10.90 8.72 -16.50
CA THR A 153 12.16 8.15 -16.03
C THR A 153 12.16 8.06 -14.51
N TRP A 154 12.50 6.92 -13.99
CA TRP A 154 12.53 6.51 -12.59
C TRP A 154 13.30 7.48 -11.64
N PHE A 155 14.17 8.30 -12.21
CA PHE A 155 15.09 9.18 -11.48
C PHE A 155 14.45 10.39 -10.78
N ARG A 156 13.18 10.73 -11.00
CA ARG A 156 12.57 11.95 -10.40
C ARG A 156 11.94 11.77 -9.03
N GLN A 157 11.70 10.55 -8.57
CA GLN A 157 10.90 10.32 -7.36
C GLN A 157 11.65 9.64 -6.21
N HIS A 158 12.89 9.23 -6.37
CA HIS A 158 13.68 8.49 -5.37
C HIS A 158 15.01 9.14 -5.04
N THR A 159 15.13 10.44 -5.18
CA THR A 159 16.28 11.17 -4.59
C THR A 159 15.96 11.47 -3.13
N PRO A 160 16.88 11.12 -2.19
CA PRO A 160 16.70 11.29 -0.76
C PRO A 160 16.56 12.75 -0.36
#